data_b32cc9fa4f79936487b23760fe49f514
#
_entry.id   b32cc9fa4f79936487b23760fe49f514
#
_cell.length_a   1.000
_cell.length_b   1.000
_cell.length_c   1.000
_cell.angle_alpha   90.00
_cell.angle_beta   90.00
_cell.angle_gamma   90.00
#
_symmetry.space_group_name_H-M   'P 1'
#
loop_
_entity.id
_entity.type
_entity.pdbx_description
1 polymer ?
#
loop_
_entity_poly.entity_id
_entity_poly.type
_entity_poly.pdbx_seq_one_letter_code
_entity_poly.pdbx_strand_id
1 'polypeptide(L)'
;MYDFKESMMKLFSKFTHLIIAAVLVVSCQQEDVFDIPYGLGVEENQMLTTLLSNVESGTMSMYSIAQLKDLHVSGEVTEITSDLVMKGYVTSSDATGNFYKEIYLQNDPTSPSDAIRVLVDVSWFETKP
;
A
#
# COMPACT_ATOMS: atom_id res chain seq x y z
N MET A 1 -46.58 -43.57 16.76
CA MET A 1 -46.48 -42.83 15.49
C MET A 1 -46.14 -41.32 15.70
N TYR A 2 -46.26 -40.80 16.90
CA TYR A 2 -45.91 -39.41 17.23
C TYR A 2 -44.40 -39.23 17.52
N ASP A 3 -43.75 -40.24 18.09
CA ASP A 3 -42.36 -40.19 18.54
C ASP A 3 -41.32 -40.05 17.39
N PHE A 4 -41.64 -40.69 16.26
CA PHE A 4 -40.76 -40.65 15.07
C PHE A 4 -40.69 -39.27 14.43
N LYS A 5 -41.80 -38.52 14.45
CA LYS A 5 -41.90 -37.18 13.87
C LYS A 5 -41.13 -36.13 14.68
N GLU A 6 -41.13 -36.27 16.00
CA GLU A 6 -40.40 -35.39 16.92
C GLU A 6 -38.91 -35.63 16.86
N SER A 7 -38.48 -36.88 16.71
CA SER A 7 -37.08 -37.26 16.53
C SER A 7 -36.53 -36.72 15.22
N MET A 8 -37.29 -36.82 14.13
CA MET A 8 -36.91 -36.25 12.84
C MET A 8 -36.80 -34.75 12.87
N MET A 9 -37.73 -34.01 13.50
CA MET A 9 -37.66 -32.55 13.63
C MET A 9 -36.43 -32.10 14.43
N LYS A 10 -36.07 -32.79 15.51
CA LYS A 10 -34.86 -32.51 16.28
C LYS A 10 -33.59 -32.76 15.49
N LEU A 11 -33.57 -33.79 14.63
CA LEU A 11 -32.43 -34.08 13.75
C LEU A 11 -32.30 -33.00 12.67
N PHE A 12 -33.39 -32.60 12.03
CA PHE A 12 -33.39 -31.51 11.04
C PHE A 12 -32.94 -30.20 11.62
N SER A 13 -33.41 -29.84 12.81
CA SER A 13 -32.98 -28.60 13.51
C SER A 13 -31.49 -28.61 13.77
N LYS A 14 -30.90 -29.71 14.23
CA LYS A 14 -29.44 -29.80 14.46
C LYS A 14 -28.64 -29.71 13.16
N PHE A 15 -29.15 -30.33 12.06
CA PHE A 15 -28.51 -30.22 10.74
C PHE A 15 -28.54 -28.80 10.18
N THR A 16 -29.65 -28.07 10.38
CA THR A 16 -29.79 -26.68 9.95
C THR A 16 -28.82 -25.78 10.69
N HIS A 17 -28.66 -25.96 12.01
CA HIS A 17 -27.69 -25.17 12.79
C HIS A 17 -26.24 -25.48 12.41
N LEU A 18 -25.94 -26.73 12.05
CA LEU A 18 -24.60 -27.13 11.60
C LEU A 18 -24.27 -26.50 10.25
N ILE A 19 -25.22 -26.43 9.32
CA ILE A 19 -25.05 -25.79 8.00
C ILE A 19 -24.86 -24.28 8.16
N ILE A 20 -25.65 -23.63 9.02
CA ILE A 20 -25.50 -22.18 9.28
C ILE A 20 -24.14 -21.89 9.91
N ALA A 21 -23.67 -22.70 10.85
CA ALA A 21 -22.35 -22.56 11.44
C ALA A 21 -21.23 -22.75 10.41
N ALA A 22 -21.36 -23.70 9.48
CA ALA A 22 -20.38 -23.92 8.42
C ALA A 22 -20.30 -22.75 7.41
N VAL A 23 -21.43 -22.11 7.10
CA VAL A 23 -21.47 -20.95 6.19
C VAL A 23 -20.80 -19.72 6.81
N LEU A 24 -20.89 -19.56 8.13
CA LEU A 24 -20.27 -18.42 8.83
C LEU A 24 -18.74 -18.52 8.90
N VAL A 25 -18.16 -19.72 8.77
CA VAL A 25 -16.69 -19.90 8.84
C VAL A 25 -16.04 -19.62 7.48
N VAL A 26 -16.77 -19.69 6.37
CA VAL A 26 -16.26 -19.46 5.00
C VAL A 26 -16.24 -17.97 4.63
N SER A 27 -16.93 -17.12 5.40
CA SER A 27 -17.10 -15.69 5.10
C SER A 27 -15.89 -14.79 5.46
N CYS A 28 -14.81 -15.34 6.00
CA CYS A 28 -13.63 -14.55 6.42
C CYS A 28 -12.33 -14.92 5.68
N GLN A 29 -12.42 -15.42 4.46
CA GLN A 29 -11.23 -15.52 3.58
C GLN A 29 -11.36 -14.51 2.45
N GLN A 30 -11.34 -13.24 2.79
CA GLN A 30 -10.89 -12.22 1.86
C GLN A 30 -9.37 -12.21 2.02
N GLU A 31 -8.69 -13.08 1.30
CA GLU A 31 -7.30 -12.86 0.98
C GLU A 31 -7.29 -11.57 0.17
N ASP A 32 -6.87 -10.49 0.81
CA ASP A 32 -6.37 -9.33 0.09
C ASP A 32 -5.14 -9.83 -0.67
N VAL A 33 -5.37 -10.41 -1.83
CA VAL A 33 -4.32 -10.63 -2.82
C VAL A 33 -3.90 -9.22 -3.22
N PHE A 34 -2.92 -8.70 -2.52
CA PHE A 34 -2.12 -7.61 -3.02
C PHE A 34 -1.44 -8.17 -4.28
N ASP A 35 -2.12 -8.08 -5.39
CA ASP A 35 -1.50 -8.24 -6.69
C ASP A 35 -0.46 -7.13 -6.79
N ILE A 36 0.77 -7.48 -6.45
CA ILE A 36 1.91 -6.66 -6.82
C ILE A 36 1.81 -6.57 -8.35
N PRO A 37 1.61 -5.39 -8.94
CA PRO A 37 1.52 -5.27 -10.39
C PRO A 37 2.76 -5.92 -10.98
N TYR A 38 2.59 -7.07 -11.60
CA TYR A 38 3.63 -7.72 -12.37
C TYR A 38 3.90 -6.87 -13.61
N GLY A 39 5.05 -6.21 -13.60
CA GLY A 39 5.53 -5.46 -14.71
C GLY A 39 5.54 -3.96 -14.44
N LEU A 40 6.57 -3.49 -13.77
CA LEU A 40 7.12 -2.20 -14.17
C LEU A 40 7.35 -2.31 -15.68
N GLY A 41 6.64 -1.48 -16.47
CA GLY A 41 6.83 -1.45 -17.91
C GLY A 41 8.31 -1.26 -18.26
N VAL A 42 8.72 -1.66 -19.43
CA VAL A 42 10.11 -1.49 -19.89
C VAL A 42 10.54 -0.02 -19.77
N GLU A 43 9.62 0.91 -19.98
CA GLU A 43 9.84 2.37 -19.86
C GLU A 43 10.12 2.81 -18.41
N GLU A 44 9.40 2.27 -17.42
CA GLU A 44 9.65 2.55 -16.01
C GLU A 44 11.00 2.01 -15.55
N ASN A 45 11.38 0.82 -16.01
CA ASN A 45 12.71 0.26 -15.77
C ASN A 45 13.83 1.10 -16.37
N GLN A 46 13.62 1.65 -17.59
CA GLN A 46 14.59 2.53 -18.22
C GLN A 46 14.73 3.86 -17.47
N MET A 47 13.63 4.44 -17.03
CA MET A 47 13.62 5.67 -16.24
C MET A 47 14.35 5.47 -14.91
N LEU A 48 14.06 4.38 -14.18
CA LEU A 48 14.74 4.05 -12.94
C LEU A 48 16.23 3.81 -13.15
N THR A 49 16.61 3.07 -14.19
CA THR A 49 18.01 2.83 -14.54
C THR A 49 18.75 4.14 -14.84
N THR A 50 18.12 5.05 -15.56
CA THR A 50 18.68 6.38 -15.86
C THR A 50 18.85 7.21 -14.58
N LEU A 51 17.85 7.23 -13.69
CA LEU A 51 17.95 7.91 -12.41
C LEU A 51 19.11 7.38 -11.55
N LEU A 52 19.23 6.06 -11.43
CA LEU A 52 20.30 5.44 -10.66
C LEU A 52 21.67 5.72 -11.26
N SER A 53 21.80 5.69 -12.58
CA SER A 53 23.03 6.04 -13.30
C SER A 53 23.41 7.51 -13.07
N ASN A 54 22.44 8.44 -13.05
CA ASN A 54 22.68 9.85 -12.79
C ASN A 54 23.14 10.08 -11.33
N VAL A 55 22.61 9.31 -10.39
CA VAL A 55 23.07 9.34 -9.00
C VAL A 55 24.52 8.79 -8.89
N GLU A 56 24.80 7.66 -9.55
CA GLU A 56 26.13 7.02 -9.55
C GLU A 56 27.19 7.91 -10.20
N SER A 57 26.87 8.60 -11.27
CA SER A 57 27.74 9.57 -11.94
C SER A 57 27.91 10.90 -11.20
N GLY A 58 27.15 11.13 -10.13
CA GLY A 58 27.15 12.38 -9.38
C GLY A 58 26.43 13.54 -10.07
N THR A 59 25.69 13.28 -11.14
CA THR A 59 24.85 14.29 -11.82
C THR A 59 23.62 14.65 -10.99
N MET A 60 23.11 13.68 -10.23
CA MET A 60 22.01 13.86 -9.27
C MET A 60 22.48 13.47 -7.86
N SER A 61 21.96 14.13 -6.84
CA SER A 61 22.27 13.81 -5.46
C SER A 61 21.18 12.94 -4.83
N MET A 62 21.59 11.84 -4.17
CA MET A 62 20.65 11.04 -3.39
C MET A 62 20.58 11.54 -1.96
N TYR A 63 19.38 11.87 -1.50
CA TYR A 63 19.10 12.34 -0.15
C TYR A 63 18.31 11.29 0.63
N SER A 64 18.66 11.12 1.88
CA SER A 64 17.79 10.43 2.84
C SER A 64 16.61 11.32 3.23
N ILE A 65 15.55 10.73 3.80
CA ILE A 65 14.41 11.48 4.33
C ILE A 65 14.87 12.48 5.41
N ALA A 66 15.81 12.09 6.27
CA ALA A 66 16.39 12.97 7.28
C ALA A 66 17.10 14.19 6.65
N GLN A 67 17.98 13.96 5.69
CA GLN A 67 18.68 15.04 4.99
C GLN A 67 17.72 15.98 4.26
N LEU A 68 16.65 15.46 3.67
CA LEU A 68 15.64 16.29 3.03
C LEU A 68 14.89 17.15 4.06
N LYS A 69 14.58 16.60 5.22
CA LYS A 69 13.94 17.35 6.33
C LYS A 69 14.87 18.43 6.88
N ASP A 70 16.18 18.20 6.92
CA ASP A 70 17.18 19.16 7.40
C ASP A 70 17.32 20.39 6.50
N LEU A 71 16.86 20.32 5.24
CA LEU A 71 16.79 21.50 4.36
C LEU A 71 15.71 22.49 4.78
N HIS A 72 14.73 22.05 5.58
CA HIS A 72 13.59 22.88 5.97
C HIS A 72 13.97 23.84 7.10
N VAL A 73 13.61 25.13 6.92
CA VAL A 73 13.66 26.16 7.96
C VAL A 73 12.25 26.32 8.55
N SER A 74 12.15 26.20 9.88
CA SER A 74 10.85 26.29 10.56
C SER A 74 10.15 27.62 10.29
N GLY A 75 8.90 27.56 9.83
CA GLY A 75 8.10 28.74 9.50
C GLY A 75 8.29 29.27 8.08
N GLU A 76 9.15 28.66 7.29
CA GLU A 76 9.41 29.07 5.90
C GLU A 76 9.09 27.94 4.91
N VAL A 77 8.83 28.32 3.66
CA VAL A 77 8.74 27.38 2.54
C VAL A 77 10.12 27.30 1.90
N THR A 78 10.74 26.14 1.95
CA THR A 78 12.02 25.89 1.30
C THR A 78 11.78 25.34 -0.10
N GLU A 79 12.19 26.06 -1.13
CA GLU A 79 12.16 25.61 -2.51
C GLU A 79 13.43 24.81 -2.82
N ILE A 80 13.24 23.59 -3.35
CA ILE A 80 14.35 22.73 -3.78
C ILE A 80 14.47 22.87 -5.29
N THR A 81 15.52 23.54 -5.73
CA THR A 81 15.79 23.83 -7.15
C THR A 81 16.83 22.91 -7.77
N SER A 82 17.52 22.10 -6.95
CA SER A 82 18.53 21.15 -7.40
C SER A 82 17.90 19.81 -7.77
N ASP A 83 18.49 19.13 -8.75
CA ASP A 83 18.12 17.76 -9.11
C ASP A 83 18.56 16.80 -8.00
N LEU A 84 17.60 16.38 -7.19
CA LEU A 84 17.83 15.40 -6.12
C LEU A 84 16.86 14.23 -6.22
N VAL A 85 17.30 13.09 -5.75
CA VAL A 85 16.52 11.84 -5.67
C VAL A 85 16.42 11.43 -4.22
N MET A 86 15.24 11.01 -3.82
CA MET A 86 14.98 10.42 -2.51
C MET A 86 14.44 9.00 -2.66
N LYS A 87 14.90 8.11 -1.79
CA LYS A 87 14.36 6.75 -1.67
C LYS A 87 13.59 6.61 -0.37
N GLY A 88 12.40 6.01 -0.44
CA GLY A 88 11.59 5.68 0.72
C GLY A 88 10.69 4.49 0.46
N TYR A 89 10.14 3.92 1.53
CA TYR A 89 9.14 2.85 1.48
C TYR A 89 7.77 3.46 1.67
N VAL A 90 6.85 3.16 0.74
CA VAL A 90 5.46 3.64 0.80
C VAL A 90 4.71 2.91 1.91
N THR A 91 4.06 3.67 2.79
CA THR A 91 3.28 3.16 3.92
C THR A 91 1.80 3.53 3.84
N SER A 92 1.40 4.24 2.80
CA SER A 92 0.01 4.61 2.53
C SER A 92 -0.49 3.95 1.26
N SER A 93 -1.80 3.74 1.19
CA SER A 93 -2.48 3.31 -0.04
C SER A 93 -3.72 4.17 -0.22
N ASP A 94 -3.92 4.69 -1.42
CA ASP A 94 -5.12 5.43 -1.78
C ASP A 94 -6.21 4.56 -2.43
N ALA A 95 -5.99 3.24 -2.50
CA ALA A 95 -6.96 2.28 -3.05
C ALA A 95 -8.37 2.40 -2.44
N THR A 96 -8.46 2.84 -1.18
CA THR A 96 -9.72 3.08 -0.47
C THR A 96 -10.16 4.56 -0.48
N GLY A 97 -9.41 5.44 -1.14
CA GLY A 97 -9.68 6.88 -1.19
C GLY A 97 -9.31 7.67 0.07
N ASN A 98 -8.61 7.05 1.03
CA ASN A 98 -8.25 7.70 2.29
C ASN A 98 -7.05 8.66 2.18
N PHE A 99 -6.19 8.48 1.17
CA PHE A 99 -4.97 9.26 0.96
C PHE A 99 -4.99 9.92 -0.43
N TYR A 100 -5.92 10.85 -0.62
CA TYR A 100 -6.09 11.52 -1.90
C TYR A 100 -4.94 12.47 -2.20
N LYS A 101 -4.22 12.23 -3.31
CA LYS A 101 -3.08 13.04 -3.78
C LYS A 101 -1.95 13.17 -2.76
N GLU A 102 -1.76 12.18 -1.92
CA GLU A 102 -0.66 12.17 -0.95
C GLU A 102 -0.08 10.77 -0.77
N ILE A 103 1.22 10.71 -0.55
CA ILE A 103 1.97 9.49 -0.27
C ILE A 103 2.75 9.68 1.02
N TYR A 104 2.72 8.68 1.88
CA TYR A 104 3.55 8.63 3.08
C TYR A 104 4.70 7.68 2.85
N LEU A 105 5.91 8.18 3.05
CA LEU A 105 7.15 7.44 2.88
C LEU A 105 7.89 7.35 4.21
N GLN A 106 8.54 6.23 4.45
CA GLN A 106 9.44 6.02 5.58
C GLN A 106 10.80 5.48 5.09
N ASN A 107 11.83 5.68 5.90
CA ASN A 107 13.21 5.32 5.52
C ASN A 107 13.52 3.82 5.65
N ASP A 108 12.78 3.09 6.49
CA ASP A 108 12.97 1.64 6.72
C ASP A 108 11.62 0.96 6.89
N PRO A 109 11.39 -0.22 6.29
CA PRO A 109 10.10 -0.91 6.34
C PRO A 109 9.80 -1.58 7.68
N THR A 110 10.82 -1.84 8.52
CA THR A 110 10.69 -2.61 9.76
C THR A 110 10.97 -1.79 11.02
N SER A 111 11.88 -0.83 10.94
CA SER A 111 12.30 0.01 12.06
C SER A 111 12.50 1.46 11.62
N PRO A 112 11.41 2.14 11.22
CA PRO A 112 11.50 3.50 10.68
C PRO A 112 11.90 4.49 11.78
N SER A 113 12.89 5.34 11.48
CA SER A 113 13.26 6.50 12.30
C SER A 113 12.76 7.80 11.70
N ASP A 114 12.52 7.82 10.39
CA ASP A 114 12.12 9.00 9.65
C ASP A 114 10.99 8.70 8.68
N ALA A 115 10.07 9.65 8.58
CA ALA A 115 8.97 9.60 7.63
C ALA A 115 8.71 11.01 7.06
N ILE A 116 8.11 11.03 5.85
CA ILE A 116 7.71 12.26 5.18
C ILE A 116 6.39 12.04 4.44
N ARG A 117 5.55 13.07 4.43
CA ARG A 117 4.36 13.14 3.58
C ARG A 117 4.71 13.90 2.30
N VAL A 118 4.43 13.31 1.17
CA VAL A 118 4.64 13.90 -0.15
C VAL A 118 3.26 14.16 -0.77
N LEU A 119 3.00 15.40 -1.15
CA LEU A 119 1.82 15.76 -1.93
C LEU A 119 2.15 15.56 -3.40
N VAL A 120 1.34 14.76 -4.10
CA VAL A 120 1.52 14.46 -5.52
C VAL A 120 0.27 14.86 -6.28
N ASP A 121 0.41 15.67 -7.30
CA ASP A 121 -0.73 16.08 -8.14
C ASP A 121 -0.90 15.13 -9.34
N VAL A 122 -0.86 13.85 -9.06
CA VAL A 122 -1.10 12.80 -10.04
C VAL A 122 -2.18 11.87 -9.52
N SER A 123 -3.15 11.54 -10.35
CA SER A 123 -4.08 10.46 -10.06
C SER A 123 -3.41 9.14 -10.41
N TRP A 124 -2.99 8.40 -9.41
CA TRP A 124 -2.33 7.09 -9.57
C TRP A 124 -3.17 6.06 -10.32
N PHE A 125 -4.49 6.30 -10.40
CA PHE A 125 -5.44 5.35 -10.98
C PHE A 125 -5.67 5.51 -12.47
N GLU A 126 -5.23 6.62 -13.09
CA GLU A 126 -5.38 6.81 -14.52
C GLU A 126 -4.33 6.06 -15.36
N THR A 127 -3.33 5.46 -14.73
CA THR A 127 -2.23 4.78 -15.42
C THR A 127 -2.28 3.26 -15.36
N LYS A 128 -3.38 2.67 -14.90
CA LYS A 128 -3.55 1.22 -15.01
C LYS A 128 -4.39 0.87 -16.21
N PRO A 129 -3.84 0.12 -17.18
CA PRO A 129 -4.63 -0.53 -18.20
C PRO A 129 -5.53 -1.61 -17.61
#